data_c93dabd6add8b9477829f7873275aeec
#
_entry.id   c93dabd6add8b9477829f7873275aeec
#
_cell.length_a   1.000
_cell.length_b   1.000
_cell.length_c   1.000
_cell.angle_alpha   90.00
_cell.angle_beta   90.00
_cell.angle_gamma   90.00
#
_symmetry.space_group_name_H-M   'P 1'
#
loop_
_entity.id
_entity.type
_entity.pdbx_description
1 polymer ?
#
loop_
_entity_poly.entity_id
_entity_poly.type
_entity_poly.pdbx_seq_one_letter_code
_entity_poly.pdbx_strand_id
1 'polypeptide(L)'
;MRTNERAPFRQAVSFDASRFTPHGMMRLFGIETEYGITRDDLEQVDPVVESMELVRAHLTASFERRWDYAGEDPHEDARGFRVSGLQQDKEEDEFAKVDAHRPFSFHEMKSDLVLPNGARFYNDHTHPEYSTPECRTLKDLLAHDRAGERIVQRAAERRNRALGGPHVQLYKNNTDFHGHSYGCHDNYLVPRAIPFSSLMTGLLPFLVSRQVIAGAGKMGVEAQESGFVPGRYQLSQRADFMETDMSVDTMHNRPILNTRDEPHADRTKYRRLHLIIGDANMCEYATALKIGTTQLVLQLIARQAAPAIELDHPVTAVKQVSRDQDLKATVRRKNGRSITGLEIQEQYYTAAEKHLAGSDPETDWILREWKATLQWLTRDRGQLVGWLDWVTKLWLLETFVREERLGWDDPWLASLDLEYHNVNPEQGLYLGLEADGKVWRMTTDADVDAAMAEGPRDTRGGLRGLCVRRFPDQIKSMQWERIQFSGGLLPRTLEMGDLFEPSEVKACAAAFETAASPMDALKAWNNGKESQS
;
A
#
# COMPACT_ATOMS: atom_id res chain seq x y z
N MET A 1 13.42 -43.66 -7.03
CA MET A 1 13.10 -42.66 -8.05
C MET A 1 11.60 -42.68 -8.26
N ARG A 2 10.86 -41.80 -7.62
CA ARG A 2 9.45 -41.51 -7.97
C ARG A 2 9.49 -40.11 -8.57
N THR A 3 9.24 -40.05 -9.86
CA THR A 3 9.05 -38.81 -10.60
C THR A 3 7.83 -38.11 -10.01
N ASN A 4 8.05 -37.04 -9.23
CA ASN A 4 7.00 -36.10 -8.86
C ASN A 4 6.56 -35.41 -10.15
N GLU A 5 5.48 -35.88 -10.76
CA GLU A 5 4.73 -35.11 -11.75
C GLU A 5 4.26 -33.84 -11.05
N ARG A 6 4.86 -32.72 -11.43
CA ARG A 6 4.44 -31.40 -10.99
C ARG A 6 2.99 -31.21 -11.42
N ALA A 7 2.10 -30.98 -10.47
CA ALA A 7 0.76 -30.55 -10.79
C ALA A 7 0.83 -29.34 -11.75
N PRO A 8 0.02 -29.32 -12.82
CA PRO A 8 0.08 -28.23 -13.78
C PRO A 8 -0.24 -26.91 -13.06
N PHE A 9 0.62 -25.89 -13.28
CA PHE A 9 0.33 -24.52 -12.86
C PHE A 9 -1.10 -24.17 -13.25
N ARG A 10 -1.87 -23.65 -12.31
CA ARG A 10 -3.24 -23.20 -12.56
C ARG A 10 -3.22 -22.23 -13.73
N GLN A 11 -3.88 -22.54 -14.84
CA GLN A 11 -3.98 -21.60 -15.96
C GLN A 11 -4.61 -20.32 -15.46
N ALA A 12 -3.95 -19.18 -15.68
CA ALA A 12 -4.47 -17.87 -15.38
C ALA A 12 -5.81 -17.70 -16.11
N VAL A 13 -6.89 -17.54 -15.36
CA VAL A 13 -8.16 -17.12 -15.94
C VAL A 13 -7.94 -15.69 -16.41
N SER A 14 -8.04 -15.44 -17.71
CA SER A 14 -7.88 -14.11 -18.27
C SER A 14 -8.85 -13.14 -17.60
N PHE A 15 -8.32 -12.08 -17.02
CA PHE A 15 -9.10 -11.02 -16.42
C PHE A 15 -9.54 -10.05 -17.52
N ASP A 16 -10.85 -10.02 -17.81
CA ASP A 16 -11.44 -9.10 -18.78
C ASP A 16 -11.94 -7.84 -18.05
N ALA A 17 -11.09 -6.82 -17.98
CA ALA A 17 -11.38 -5.55 -17.30
C ALA A 17 -12.49 -4.73 -17.99
N SER A 18 -12.85 -5.01 -19.25
CA SER A 18 -13.85 -4.23 -20.00
C SER A 18 -15.28 -4.38 -19.49
N ARG A 19 -15.53 -5.34 -18.58
CA ARG A 19 -16.86 -5.70 -18.07
C ARG A 19 -17.22 -5.06 -16.73
N PHE A 20 -16.34 -4.18 -16.18
CA PHE A 20 -16.53 -3.65 -14.84
C PHE A 20 -17.23 -2.30 -14.83
N THR A 21 -18.48 -2.27 -14.33
CA THR A 21 -19.17 -1.04 -13.92
C THR A 21 -19.38 -1.06 -12.40
N PRO A 22 -18.99 0.01 -11.66
CA PRO A 22 -19.15 0.01 -10.22
C PRO A 22 -20.63 0.21 -9.84
N HIS A 23 -21.22 -0.79 -9.21
CA HIS A 23 -22.51 -0.65 -8.52
C HIS A 23 -22.28 -0.83 -7.02
N GLY A 24 -22.58 0.17 -6.22
CA GLY A 24 -22.47 0.11 -4.76
C GLY A 24 -21.68 1.25 -4.15
N MET A 25 -21.30 1.12 -2.86
CA MET A 25 -20.43 2.08 -2.15
C MET A 25 -19.23 2.42 -3.04
N MET A 26 -18.96 3.72 -3.21
CA MET A 26 -17.92 4.24 -4.10
C MET A 26 -16.58 3.51 -3.86
N ARG A 27 -16.12 2.74 -4.84
CA ARG A 27 -14.81 2.11 -4.79
C ARG A 27 -13.77 3.16 -5.13
N LEU A 28 -12.98 3.51 -4.15
CA LEU A 28 -11.80 4.35 -4.33
C LEU A 28 -10.76 3.93 -3.30
N PHE A 29 -9.61 3.52 -3.79
CA PHE A 29 -8.51 3.04 -2.95
C PHE A 29 -7.16 3.39 -3.57
N GLY A 30 -6.11 3.32 -2.77
CA GLY A 30 -4.72 3.52 -3.15
C GLY A 30 -3.77 2.83 -2.19
N ILE A 31 -2.53 2.69 -2.60
CA ILE A 31 -1.43 2.13 -1.79
C ILE A 31 -0.32 3.15 -1.68
N GLU A 32 0.23 3.30 -0.47
CA GLU A 32 1.46 4.00 -0.17
C GLU A 32 2.52 2.94 0.16
N THR A 33 3.65 2.96 -0.53
CA THR A 33 4.73 2.00 -0.31
C THR A 33 6.02 2.75 -0.03
N GLU A 34 6.55 2.56 1.18
CA GLU A 34 7.90 2.93 1.56
C GLU A 34 8.86 1.81 1.13
N TYR A 35 10.00 2.19 0.55
CA TYR A 35 11.01 1.24 0.11
C TYR A 35 12.21 1.28 1.07
N GLY A 36 12.68 0.10 1.48
CA GLY A 36 13.98 0.00 2.12
C GLY A 36 15.08 0.44 1.16
N ILE A 37 16.06 1.19 1.67
CA ILE A 37 17.18 1.69 0.87
C ILE A 37 18.49 1.32 1.57
N THR A 38 19.43 0.77 0.80
CA THR A 38 20.79 0.50 1.26
C THR A 38 21.82 1.13 0.34
N ARG A 39 23.00 1.40 0.85
CA ARG A 39 24.14 1.92 0.10
C ARG A 39 25.43 1.28 0.61
N ASP A 40 26.24 0.69 -0.26
CA ASP A 40 27.36 -0.19 0.09
C ASP A 40 28.75 0.44 -0.05
N ASP A 41 28.87 1.65 -0.62
CA ASP A 41 30.16 2.33 -0.83
C ASP A 41 30.59 3.24 0.34
N LEU A 42 29.78 3.34 1.39
CA LEU A 42 30.04 4.16 2.59
C LEU A 42 29.89 3.34 3.86
N GLU A 43 30.80 3.57 4.85
CA GLU A 43 30.70 2.94 6.17
C GLU A 43 29.48 3.46 6.99
N GLN A 44 29.09 4.72 6.77
CA GLN A 44 27.93 5.34 7.39
C GLN A 44 27.14 6.10 6.33
N VAL A 45 25.89 5.74 6.19
CA VAL A 45 24.93 6.37 5.28
C VAL A 45 23.93 7.17 6.10
N ASP A 46 23.68 8.40 5.70
CA ASP A 46 22.56 9.18 6.22
C ASP A 46 21.30 8.81 5.43
N PRO A 47 20.34 8.05 6.01
CA PRO A 47 19.20 7.54 5.27
C PRO A 47 18.26 8.64 4.79
N VAL A 48 18.13 9.75 5.53
CA VAL A 48 17.32 10.91 5.11
C VAL A 48 17.89 11.54 3.86
N VAL A 49 19.20 11.78 3.83
CA VAL A 49 19.87 12.40 2.67
C VAL A 49 19.88 11.46 1.48
N GLU A 50 20.15 10.17 1.67
CA GLU A 50 20.18 9.24 0.53
C GLU A 50 18.79 9.01 -0.07
N SER A 51 17.75 8.91 0.76
CA SER A 51 16.36 8.83 0.28
C SER A 51 15.96 10.12 -0.47
N MET A 52 16.30 11.29 0.06
CA MET A 52 16.10 12.59 -0.60
C MET A 52 16.78 12.63 -1.99
N GLU A 53 18.05 12.24 -2.05
CA GLU A 53 18.83 12.24 -3.29
C GLU A 53 18.31 11.22 -4.31
N LEU A 54 17.82 10.08 -3.84
CA LEU A 54 17.16 9.09 -4.69
C LEU A 54 15.91 9.69 -5.37
N VAL A 55 15.02 10.32 -4.58
CA VAL A 55 13.80 10.93 -5.12
C VAL A 55 14.17 12.02 -6.14
N ARG A 56 15.16 12.87 -5.83
CA ARG A 56 15.65 13.92 -6.74
C ARG A 56 16.28 13.36 -8.00
N ALA A 57 16.90 12.19 -7.96
CA ALA A 57 17.44 11.52 -9.15
C ALA A 57 16.37 11.17 -10.18
N HIS A 58 15.09 11.12 -9.81
CA HIS A 58 13.97 10.98 -10.76
C HIS A 58 13.79 12.22 -11.64
N LEU A 59 14.19 13.40 -11.18
CA LEU A 59 14.03 14.68 -11.89
C LEU A 59 15.01 14.81 -13.05
N THR A 60 14.54 15.43 -14.13
CA THR A 60 15.39 15.91 -15.24
C THR A 60 15.70 17.41 -15.12
N ALA A 61 15.02 18.12 -14.22
CA ALA A 61 15.15 19.54 -13.92
C ALA A 61 15.34 19.76 -12.42
N SER A 62 15.56 21.00 -12.00
CA SER A 62 15.69 21.36 -10.59
C SER A 62 14.42 21.02 -9.80
N PHE A 63 14.61 20.61 -8.55
CA PHE A 63 13.51 20.38 -7.62
C PHE A 63 12.72 21.67 -7.37
N GLU A 64 11.39 21.61 -7.55
CA GLU A 64 10.48 22.69 -7.24
C GLU A 64 9.48 22.24 -6.15
N ARG A 65 9.29 23.09 -5.14
CA ARG A 65 8.35 22.86 -4.04
C ARG A 65 6.92 23.03 -4.54
N ARG A 66 6.18 21.95 -4.70
CA ARG A 66 4.79 22.02 -5.19
C ARG A 66 3.77 21.42 -4.24
N TRP A 67 4.19 20.52 -3.32
CA TRP A 67 3.27 19.94 -2.34
C TRP A 67 2.96 20.93 -1.22
N ASP A 68 1.68 21.06 -0.90
CA ASP A 68 1.18 21.98 0.13
C ASP A 68 0.67 21.16 1.32
N TYR A 69 1.39 21.21 2.43
CA TYR A 69 1.08 20.52 3.69
C TYR A 69 0.05 21.24 4.57
N ALA A 70 -0.41 22.45 4.19
CA ALA A 70 -1.27 23.28 5.05
C ALA A 70 -2.62 22.65 5.42
N GLY A 71 -3.06 21.61 4.70
CA GLY A 71 -4.29 20.87 4.98
C GLY A 71 -4.11 19.60 5.79
N GLU A 72 -2.87 19.19 6.05
CA GLU A 72 -2.56 17.98 6.81
C GLU A 72 -2.58 18.27 8.31
N ASP A 73 -3.35 17.49 9.07
CA ASP A 73 -3.48 17.64 10.53
C ASP A 73 -3.53 16.24 11.20
N PRO A 74 -2.36 15.68 11.53
CA PRO A 74 -2.26 14.32 12.06
C PRO A 74 -2.81 14.15 13.49
N HIS A 75 -3.23 15.23 14.15
CA HIS A 75 -3.72 15.21 15.52
C HIS A 75 -5.21 14.92 15.64
N GLU A 76 -5.96 14.98 14.54
CA GLU A 76 -7.39 14.69 14.54
C GLU A 76 -7.64 13.18 14.57
N ASP A 77 -8.47 12.74 15.55
CA ASP A 77 -8.85 11.33 15.71
C ASP A 77 -10.29 11.11 15.21
N ALA A 78 -10.48 10.09 14.39
CA ALA A 78 -11.78 9.74 13.81
C ALA A 78 -12.84 9.33 14.87
N ARG A 79 -12.44 9.15 16.11
CA ARG A 79 -13.34 8.96 17.27
C ARG A 79 -13.92 10.27 17.78
N GLY A 80 -13.53 11.43 17.22
CA GLY A 80 -14.11 12.74 17.50
C GLY A 80 -13.40 13.57 18.56
N PHE A 81 -12.11 13.35 18.78
CA PHE A 81 -11.27 14.19 19.64
C PHE A 81 -9.95 14.53 18.97
N ARG A 82 -9.23 15.49 19.55
CA ARG A 82 -7.90 15.89 19.09
C ARG A 82 -6.85 15.51 20.14
N VAL A 83 -5.77 14.87 19.72
CA VAL A 83 -4.62 14.60 20.59
C VAL A 83 -3.75 15.85 20.74
N SER A 84 -3.13 16.03 21.90
CA SER A 84 -2.27 17.19 22.18
C SER A 84 -0.88 17.09 21.53
N GLY A 85 -0.46 15.90 21.14
CA GLY A 85 0.80 15.61 20.47
C GLY A 85 0.83 14.16 20.02
N LEU A 86 1.61 13.86 18.98
CA LEU A 86 1.93 12.49 18.59
C LEU A 86 2.99 11.93 19.52
N GLN A 87 2.92 10.63 19.77
CA GLN A 87 3.95 9.97 20.56
C GLN A 87 5.15 9.67 19.68
N GLN A 88 6.34 10.01 20.18
CA GLN A 88 7.63 9.75 19.55
C GLN A 88 8.45 8.87 20.49
N ASP A 89 9.26 7.97 19.95
CA ASP A 89 10.26 7.25 20.73
C ASP A 89 11.56 8.07 20.85
N LYS A 90 12.53 7.52 21.58
CA LYS A 90 13.80 8.24 21.81
C LYS A 90 14.61 8.41 20.52
N GLU A 91 14.48 7.46 19.61
CA GLU A 91 15.21 7.47 18.35
C GLU A 91 14.64 8.52 17.40
N GLU A 92 13.31 8.66 17.32
CA GLU A 92 12.65 9.75 16.59
C GLU A 92 13.02 11.13 17.14
N ASP A 93 13.10 11.27 18.48
CA ASP A 93 13.57 12.50 19.12
C ASP A 93 15.02 12.83 18.76
N GLU A 94 15.89 11.82 18.61
CA GLU A 94 17.26 12.01 18.15
C GLU A 94 17.32 12.40 16.68
N PHE A 95 16.58 11.73 15.81
CA PHE A 95 16.45 12.11 14.40
C PHE A 95 15.90 13.52 14.23
N ALA A 96 14.88 13.92 14.97
CA ALA A 96 14.32 15.27 14.91
C ALA A 96 15.37 16.33 15.32
N LYS A 97 16.24 16.04 16.29
CA LYS A 97 17.35 16.94 16.66
C LYS A 97 18.40 17.04 15.57
N VAL A 98 18.74 15.93 14.92
CA VAL A 98 19.68 15.92 13.77
C VAL A 98 19.08 16.70 12.61
N ASP A 99 17.82 16.46 12.27
CA ASP A 99 17.12 17.11 11.17
C ASP A 99 17.01 18.63 11.36
N ALA A 100 16.81 19.10 12.61
CA ALA A 100 16.80 20.52 12.93
C ALA A 100 18.13 21.25 12.64
N HIS A 101 19.25 20.52 12.54
CA HIS A 101 20.57 21.07 12.25
C HIS A 101 21.02 20.85 10.80
N ARG A 102 20.21 20.18 9.96
CA ARG A 102 20.53 19.96 8.54
C ARG A 102 20.48 21.28 7.75
N PRO A 103 21.30 21.42 6.70
CA PRO A 103 21.27 22.60 5.83
C PRO A 103 20.09 22.61 4.85
N PHE A 104 19.08 21.78 5.08
CA PHE A 104 17.92 21.61 4.21
C PHE A 104 16.64 22.07 4.93
N SER A 105 15.76 22.74 4.24
CA SER A 105 14.40 22.99 4.72
C SER A 105 13.57 21.71 4.74
N PHE A 106 12.47 21.71 5.50
CA PHE A 106 11.51 20.59 5.53
C PHE A 106 11.07 20.14 4.12
N HIS A 107 10.72 21.07 3.24
CA HIS A 107 10.31 20.75 1.86
C HIS A 107 11.45 20.18 1.02
N GLU A 108 12.69 20.61 1.26
CA GLU A 108 13.85 20.05 0.56
C GLU A 108 14.11 18.62 1.02
N MET A 109 13.99 18.34 2.30
CA MET A 109 14.12 16.97 2.82
C MET A 109 13.00 16.06 2.30
N LYS A 110 11.76 16.53 2.25
CA LYS A 110 10.62 15.77 1.69
C LYS A 110 10.74 15.51 0.20
N SER A 111 11.31 16.44 -0.57
CA SER A 111 11.55 16.32 -2.02
C SER A 111 10.31 15.84 -2.82
N ASP A 112 9.14 16.34 -2.46
CA ASP A 112 7.85 15.90 -3.02
C ASP A 112 7.75 16.10 -4.53
N LEU A 113 7.46 15.03 -5.24
CA LEU A 113 7.16 15.00 -6.66
C LEU A 113 5.73 14.53 -6.89
N VAL A 114 4.94 15.31 -7.62
CA VAL A 114 3.70 14.83 -8.22
C VAL A 114 3.99 14.42 -9.65
N LEU A 115 3.78 13.14 -9.94
CA LEU A 115 4.19 12.51 -11.18
C LEU A 115 3.15 12.71 -12.31
N PRO A 116 3.55 12.53 -13.58
CA PRO A 116 2.64 12.62 -14.72
C PRO A 116 1.43 11.68 -14.67
N ASN A 117 1.54 10.57 -13.93
CA ASN A 117 0.43 9.64 -13.67
C ASN A 117 -0.44 10.02 -12.46
N GLY A 118 -0.19 11.17 -11.84
CA GLY A 118 -0.94 11.66 -10.67
C GLY A 118 -0.56 11.01 -9.33
N ALA A 119 0.43 10.14 -9.33
CA ALA A 119 1.05 9.59 -8.13
C ALA A 119 1.93 10.62 -7.41
N ARG A 120 2.24 10.36 -6.16
CA ARG A 120 3.23 11.12 -5.38
C ARG A 120 4.45 10.25 -5.14
N PHE A 121 5.65 10.83 -5.35
CA PHE A 121 6.92 10.19 -5.02
C PHE A 121 7.75 11.17 -4.19
N TYR A 122 8.13 10.79 -2.99
CA TYR A 122 8.76 11.70 -2.03
C TYR A 122 9.62 10.94 -1.00
N ASN A 123 10.39 11.68 -0.22
CA ASN A 123 11.09 11.13 0.93
C ASN A 123 10.16 11.19 2.16
N ASP A 124 9.68 10.06 2.64
CA ASP A 124 9.02 9.98 3.94
C ASP A 124 10.04 9.60 5.01
N HIS A 125 10.56 10.63 5.66
CA HIS A 125 11.61 10.58 6.67
C HIS A 125 12.91 9.93 6.17
N THR A 126 13.04 8.61 6.26
CA THR A 126 14.25 7.85 5.89
C THR A 126 14.06 6.95 4.67
N HIS A 127 12.84 6.89 4.13
CA HIS A 127 12.49 5.98 3.06
C HIS A 127 11.90 6.71 1.84
N PRO A 128 12.31 6.36 0.61
CA PRO A 128 11.60 6.82 -0.58
C PRO A 128 10.22 6.16 -0.62
N GLU A 129 9.17 6.97 -0.72
CA GLU A 129 7.79 6.51 -0.74
C GLU A 129 7.11 6.84 -2.06
N TYR A 130 6.40 5.85 -2.60
CA TYR A 130 5.52 6.02 -3.73
C TYR A 130 4.07 5.78 -3.32
N SER A 131 3.24 6.84 -3.46
CA SER A 131 1.80 6.76 -3.27
C SER A 131 1.10 6.70 -4.62
N THR A 132 0.33 5.64 -4.88
CA THR A 132 -0.41 5.49 -6.14
C THR A 132 -1.41 6.62 -6.34
N PRO A 133 -1.82 6.94 -7.59
CA PRO A 133 -3.05 7.70 -7.79
C PRO A 133 -4.24 6.89 -7.24
N GLU A 134 -5.36 7.57 -6.98
CA GLU A 134 -6.61 6.89 -6.62
C GLU A 134 -7.07 5.97 -7.73
N CYS A 135 -7.41 4.73 -7.38
CA CYS A 135 -7.87 3.71 -8.31
C CYS A 135 -9.28 3.21 -7.95
N ARG A 136 -10.03 2.76 -8.97
CA ARG A 136 -11.37 2.20 -8.81
C ARG A 136 -11.43 0.70 -9.06
N THR A 137 -10.48 0.17 -9.81
CA THR A 137 -10.37 -1.24 -10.12
C THR A 137 -9.08 -1.84 -9.56
N LEU A 138 -9.11 -3.12 -9.26
CA LEU A 138 -7.91 -3.83 -8.81
C LEU A 138 -6.83 -3.83 -9.91
N LYS A 139 -7.24 -3.94 -11.18
CA LYS A 139 -6.28 -3.92 -12.28
C LYS A 139 -5.52 -2.58 -12.36
N ASP A 140 -6.23 -1.45 -12.25
CA ASP A 140 -5.58 -0.14 -12.24
C ASP A 140 -4.64 0.00 -11.04
N LEU A 141 -5.09 -0.43 -9.85
CA LEU A 141 -4.25 -0.36 -8.65
C LEU A 141 -2.96 -1.17 -8.80
N LEU A 142 -3.06 -2.42 -9.26
CA LEU A 142 -1.90 -3.29 -9.46
C LEU A 142 -0.95 -2.72 -10.51
N ALA A 143 -1.48 -2.18 -11.61
CA ALA A 143 -0.65 -1.54 -12.63
C ALA A 143 0.09 -0.32 -12.06
N HIS A 144 -0.56 0.50 -11.22
CA HIS A 144 0.06 1.66 -10.59
C HIS A 144 1.02 1.30 -9.45
N ASP A 145 0.78 0.23 -8.69
CA ASP A 145 1.73 -0.29 -7.70
C ASP A 145 3.01 -0.79 -8.38
N ARG A 146 2.88 -1.58 -9.45
CA ARG A 146 4.01 -2.03 -10.28
C ARG A 146 4.72 -0.88 -11.01
N ALA A 147 3.97 0.15 -11.44
CA ALA A 147 4.55 1.36 -12.00
C ALA A 147 5.43 2.08 -10.96
N GLY A 148 5.00 2.12 -9.70
CA GLY A 148 5.79 2.63 -8.58
C GLY A 148 7.14 1.92 -8.45
N GLU A 149 7.16 0.59 -8.43
CA GLU A 149 8.40 -0.20 -8.39
C GLU A 149 9.36 0.17 -9.52
N ARG A 150 8.85 0.27 -10.78
CA ARG A 150 9.68 0.65 -11.93
C ARG A 150 10.18 2.10 -11.85
N ILE A 151 9.35 3.03 -11.36
CA ILE A 151 9.72 4.44 -11.19
C ILE A 151 10.84 4.57 -10.17
N VAL A 152 10.70 3.92 -9.02
CA VAL A 152 11.66 3.94 -7.91
C VAL A 152 12.97 3.27 -8.35
N GLN A 153 12.91 2.13 -9.02
CA GLN A 153 14.08 1.44 -9.58
C GLN A 153 14.82 2.31 -10.63
N ARG A 154 14.09 2.98 -11.52
CA ARG A 154 14.71 3.91 -12.48
C ARG A 154 15.38 5.11 -11.79
N ALA A 155 14.86 5.57 -10.65
CA ALA A 155 15.51 6.59 -9.85
C ALA A 155 16.83 6.06 -9.24
N ALA A 156 16.83 4.82 -8.71
CA ALA A 156 18.04 4.17 -8.21
C ALA A 156 19.10 3.98 -9.31
N GLU A 157 18.72 3.57 -10.50
CA GLU A 157 19.64 3.46 -11.64
C GLU A 157 20.29 4.81 -12.01
N ARG A 158 19.52 5.91 -11.97
CA ARG A 158 20.06 7.26 -12.21
C ARG A 158 20.99 7.71 -11.09
N ARG A 159 20.62 7.43 -9.83
CA ARG A 159 21.46 7.70 -8.66
C ARG A 159 22.78 6.92 -8.75
N ASN A 160 22.71 5.64 -9.06
CA ASN A 160 23.87 4.76 -9.26
C ASN A 160 24.80 5.25 -10.38
N ARG A 161 24.26 5.72 -11.49
CA ARG A 161 25.07 6.35 -12.55
C ARG A 161 25.79 7.61 -12.04
N ALA A 162 25.14 8.42 -11.23
CA ALA A 162 25.77 9.62 -10.64
C ALA A 162 26.86 9.27 -9.63
N LEU A 163 26.73 8.15 -8.92
CA LEU A 163 27.73 7.63 -7.98
C LEU A 163 28.90 6.89 -8.66
N GLY A 164 28.72 6.48 -9.92
CA GLY A 164 29.74 5.74 -10.67
C GLY A 164 29.74 4.22 -10.43
N GLY A 165 28.72 3.66 -9.77
CA GLY A 165 28.59 2.22 -9.49
C GLY A 165 27.21 1.84 -8.97
N PRO A 166 26.89 0.54 -8.87
CA PRO A 166 25.59 0.02 -8.42
C PRO A 166 25.50 -0.03 -6.88
N HIS A 167 25.73 1.12 -6.23
CA HIS A 167 25.86 1.22 -4.77
C HIS A 167 24.53 1.30 -4.03
N VAL A 168 23.47 1.84 -4.67
CA VAL A 168 22.14 1.97 -4.06
C VAL A 168 21.27 0.81 -4.47
N GLN A 169 20.67 0.14 -3.49
CA GLN A 169 19.71 -0.96 -3.66
C GLN A 169 18.40 -0.62 -2.96
N LEU A 170 17.29 -1.10 -3.51
CA LEU A 170 15.95 -0.82 -3.01
C LEU A 170 15.17 -2.12 -2.80
N TYR A 171 14.41 -2.14 -1.71
CA TYR A 171 13.64 -3.30 -1.28
C TYR A 171 12.19 -2.92 -1.01
N LYS A 172 11.24 -3.63 -1.62
CA LYS A 172 9.80 -3.51 -1.33
C LYS A 172 9.43 -4.44 -0.18
N ASN A 173 9.89 -4.13 1.01
CA ASN A 173 9.66 -4.90 2.23
C ASN A 173 9.26 -3.98 3.39
N ASN A 174 9.19 -4.47 4.63
CA ASN A 174 8.70 -3.68 5.77
C ASN A 174 9.62 -3.71 6.99
N THR A 175 10.82 -4.21 6.89
CA THR A 175 11.78 -4.27 8.00
C THR A 175 13.21 -4.32 7.51
N ASP A 176 14.12 -3.74 8.30
CA ASP A 176 15.57 -3.82 8.12
C ASP A 176 16.20 -4.98 8.91
N PHE A 177 15.41 -5.78 9.63
CA PHE A 177 15.84 -6.83 10.56
C PHE A 177 16.67 -6.34 11.75
N HIS A 178 16.67 -5.03 12.01
CA HIS A 178 17.37 -4.38 13.13
C HIS A 178 16.41 -3.67 14.10
N GLY A 179 15.13 -3.89 13.97
CA GLY A 179 14.10 -3.35 14.84
C GLY A 179 13.30 -2.20 14.24
N HIS A 180 13.65 -1.72 13.04
CA HIS A 180 12.91 -0.68 12.36
C HIS A 180 11.91 -1.26 11.39
N SER A 181 10.78 -0.58 11.26
CA SER A 181 9.75 -0.98 10.32
C SER A 181 9.23 0.22 9.55
N TYR A 182 9.08 0.04 8.26
CA TYR A 182 8.52 1.01 7.31
C TYR A 182 7.28 0.43 6.62
N GLY A 183 6.47 1.32 6.02
CA GLY A 183 5.07 1.04 5.73
C GLY A 183 4.78 0.51 4.34
N CYS A 184 3.66 -0.20 4.25
CA CYS A 184 2.88 -0.35 3.05
C CYS A 184 1.41 -0.15 3.45
N HIS A 185 0.90 1.06 3.20
CA HIS A 185 -0.39 1.48 3.72
C HIS A 185 -1.46 1.36 2.64
N ASP A 186 -2.58 0.77 3.00
CA ASP A 186 -3.74 0.71 2.12
C ASP A 186 -4.82 1.72 2.57
N ASN A 187 -5.29 2.51 1.61
CA ASN A 187 -6.21 3.63 1.83
C ASN A 187 -7.53 3.40 1.13
N TYR A 188 -8.63 3.76 1.80
CA TYR A 188 -9.99 3.64 1.27
C TYR A 188 -10.81 4.87 1.57
N LEU A 189 -11.59 5.34 0.58
CA LEU A 189 -12.59 6.37 0.79
C LEU A 189 -13.83 5.77 1.44
N VAL A 190 -14.20 6.27 2.63
CA VAL A 190 -15.34 5.75 3.40
C VAL A 190 -16.32 6.89 3.70
N PRO A 191 -17.62 6.74 3.41
CA PRO A 191 -18.63 7.72 3.79
C PRO A 191 -18.70 7.93 5.31
N ARG A 192 -18.80 9.17 5.78
CA ARG A 192 -18.97 9.49 7.21
C ARG A 192 -20.28 9.00 7.79
N ALA A 193 -21.27 8.71 6.95
CA ALA A 193 -22.52 8.09 7.38
C ALA A 193 -22.33 6.71 8.03
N ILE A 194 -21.21 6.01 7.75
CA ILE A 194 -20.83 4.79 8.44
C ILE A 194 -20.20 5.17 9.78
N PRO A 195 -20.79 4.78 10.94
CA PRO A 195 -20.22 5.10 12.24
C PRO A 195 -18.81 4.53 12.38
N PHE A 196 -17.88 5.31 12.93
CA PHE A 196 -16.49 4.85 13.10
C PHE A 196 -16.41 3.63 14.04
N SER A 197 -17.28 3.56 15.06
CA SER A 197 -17.40 2.39 15.93
C SER A 197 -17.74 1.10 15.17
N SER A 198 -18.55 1.19 14.11
CA SER A 198 -18.85 0.03 13.26
C SER A 198 -17.63 -0.40 12.43
N LEU A 199 -16.83 0.57 11.95
CA LEU A 199 -15.55 0.27 11.29
C LEU A 199 -14.59 -0.44 12.26
N MET A 200 -14.45 0.07 13.48
CA MET A 200 -13.58 -0.53 14.50
C MET A 200 -13.95 -1.98 14.77
N THR A 201 -15.21 -2.24 15.13
CA THR A 201 -15.65 -3.60 15.49
C THR A 201 -15.65 -4.56 14.31
N GLY A 202 -15.99 -4.08 13.12
CA GLY A 202 -16.08 -4.89 11.91
C GLY A 202 -14.74 -5.15 11.23
N LEU A 203 -13.73 -4.27 11.39
CA LEU A 203 -12.43 -4.43 10.73
C LEU A 203 -11.41 -5.17 11.60
N LEU A 204 -11.37 -4.93 12.91
CA LEU A 204 -10.28 -5.37 13.76
C LEU A 204 -9.99 -6.89 13.68
N PRO A 205 -10.97 -7.81 13.78
CA PRO A 205 -10.70 -9.24 13.63
C PRO A 205 -10.25 -9.63 12.22
N PHE A 206 -10.82 -8.97 11.20
CA PHE A 206 -10.43 -9.18 9.82
C PHE A 206 -8.96 -8.78 9.60
N LEU A 207 -8.53 -7.62 10.08
CA LEU A 207 -7.16 -7.13 9.93
C LEU A 207 -6.15 -8.04 10.66
N VAL A 208 -6.48 -8.53 11.87
CA VAL A 208 -5.65 -9.49 12.59
C VAL A 208 -5.39 -10.75 11.75
N SER A 209 -6.38 -11.23 11.02
CA SER A 209 -6.30 -12.46 10.22
C SER A 209 -5.95 -12.26 8.75
N ARG A 210 -5.96 -11.01 8.23
CA ARG A 210 -5.72 -10.69 6.80
C ARG A 210 -4.37 -11.18 6.30
N GLN A 211 -3.37 -11.26 7.15
CA GLN A 211 -2.04 -11.78 6.84
C GLN A 211 -2.04 -13.26 6.37
N VAL A 212 -3.06 -14.03 6.70
CA VAL A 212 -3.23 -15.40 6.21
C VAL A 212 -3.31 -15.45 4.68
N ILE A 213 -3.93 -14.43 4.07
CA ILE A 213 -4.12 -14.32 2.61
C ILE A 213 -3.25 -13.26 1.95
N ALA A 214 -2.57 -12.41 2.73
CA ALA A 214 -1.82 -11.27 2.19
C ALA A 214 -0.52 -10.93 2.95
N GLY A 215 -0.03 -11.83 3.81
CA GLY A 215 1.28 -11.66 4.44
C GLY A 215 2.40 -11.78 3.41
N ALA A 216 3.50 -11.03 3.62
CA ALA A 216 4.67 -11.06 2.75
C ALA A 216 5.76 -12.06 3.19
N GLY A 217 5.55 -12.70 4.34
CA GLY A 217 6.52 -13.63 4.93
C GLY A 217 7.74 -12.94 5.53
N LYS A 218 8.27 -13.48 6.63
CA LYS A 218 9.49 -12.97 7.27
C LYS A 218 10.28 -14.08 7.94
N MET A 219 11.59 -14.07 7.75
CA MET A 219 12.52 -14.82 8.59
C MET A 219 12.73 -14.13 9.92
N GLY A 220 12.76 -14.91 11.00
CA GLY A 220 12.99 -14.41 12.33
C GLY A 220 11.77 -13.73 12.97
N VAL A 221 11.96 -13.38 14.24
CA VAL A 221 11.01 -12.62 15.07
C VAL A 221 11.74 -11.41 15.60
N GLU A 222 11.13 -10.24 15.49
CA GLU A 222 11.64 -9.00 16.09
C GLU A 222 10.81 -8.69 17.32
N ALA A 223 11.47 -8.64 18.48
CA ALA A 223 10.84 -8.30 19.74
C ALA A 223 11.58 -7.15 20.39
N GLN A 224 10.84 -6.15 20.88
CA GLN A 224 11.40 -4.93 21.48
C GLN A 224 12.43 -5.21 22.59
N GLU A 225 12.23 -6.29 23.36
CA GLU A 225 13.12 -6.62 24.49
C GLU A 225 14.30 -7.53 24.11
N SER A 226 14.19 -8.37 23.09
CA SER A 226 15.20 -9.37 22.72
C SER A 226 15.86 -9.15 21.35
N GLY A 227 15.46 -8.09 20.64
CA GLY A 227 15.95 -7.83 19.29
C GLY A 227 15.50 -8.91 18.29
N PHE A 228 16.31 -9.13 17.26
CA PHE A 228 16.05 -10.13 16.23
C PHE A 228 16.34 -11.55 16.73
N VAL A 229 15.36 -12.46 16.62
CA VAL A 229 15.49 -13.88 16.98
C VAL A 229 15.38 -14.70 15.69
N PRO A 230 16.48 -15.32 15.22
CA PRO A 230 16.48 -16.14 14.00
C PRO A 230 15.76 -17.47 14.18
N GLY A 231 15.69 -18.25 13.12
CA GLY A 231 15.25 -19.66 13.15
C GLY A 231 13.75 -19.88 13.12
N ARG A 232 12.96 -18.85 12.97
CA ARG A 232 11.50 -18.94 12.84
C ARG A 232 11.03 -18.19 11.60
N TYR A 233 10.09 -18.77 10.90
CA TYR A 233 9.38 -18.08 9.82
C TYR A 233 8.01 -17.63 10.26
N GLN A 234 7.55 -16.48 9.79
CA GLN A 234 6.22 -15.96 10.08
C GLN A 234 5.54 -15.39 8.83
N LEU A 235 4.20 -15.24 8.89
CA LEU A 235 3.39 -14.86 7.74
C LEU A 235 3.54 -13.38 7.37
N SER A 236 3.69 -12.50 8.37
CA SER A 236 3.69 -11.05 8.18
C SER A 236 5.01 -10.43 8.61
N GLN A 237 5.44 -9.40 7.88
CA GLN A 237 6.59 -8.57 8.26
C GLN A 237 6.21 -7.52 9.31
N ARG A 238 4.96 -7.06 9.32
CA ARG A 238 4.47 -5.97 10.17
C ARG A 238 3.94 -6.43 11.53
N ALA A 239 3.53 -7.69 11.69
CA ALA A 239 2.83 -8.18 12.87
C ALA A 239 3.60 -7.95 14.19
N ASP A 240 4.93 -8.09 14.19
CA ASP A 240 5.75 -7.90 15.39
C ASP A 240 5.72 -6.46 15.90
N PHE A 241 5.53 -5.48 15.00
CA PHE A 241 5.57 -4.05 15.28
C PHE A 241 4.20 -3.46 15.70
N MET A 242 3.14 -4.27 15.73
CA MET A 242 1.85 -3.79 16.24
C MET A 242 1.86 -3.77 17.76
N GLU A 243 1.51 -2.64 18.36
CA GLU A 243 1.64 -2.36 19.79
C GLU A 243 0.30 -2.05 20.46
N THR A 244 -0.67 -1.52 19.69
CA THR A 244 -2.00 -1.19 20.20
C THR A 244 -3.11 -1.55 19.22
N ASP A 245 -4.34 -1.67 19.71
CA ASP A 245 -5.49 -1.94 18.85
C ASP A 245 -5.80 -0.73 17.94
N MET A 246 -5.67 0.49 18.48
CA MET A 246 -6.05 1.74 17.80
C MET A 246 -5.25 2.94 18.30
N SER A 247 -4.74 3.76 17.38
CA SER A 247 -4.07 5.03 17.66
C SER A 247 -4.06 5.93 16.42
N VAL A 248 -3.83 7.22 16.62
CA VAL A 248 -3.48 8.18 15.55
C VAL A 248 -2.00 8.08 15.15
N ASP A 249 -1.16 7.49 16.01
CA ASP A 249 0.26 7.36 15.77
C ASP A 249 0.55 6.37 14.65
N THR A 250 1.66 6.56 13.96
CA THR A 250 2.08 5.68 12.86
C THR A 250 3.48 5.11 13.08
N MET A 251 4.34 5.79 13.81
CA MET A 251 5.72 5.42 14.05
C MET A 251 5.94 4.75 15.40
N HIS A 252 5.31 5.25 16.47
CA HIS A 252 5.31 4.70 17.82
C HIS A 252 3.91 4.28 18.23
N ASN A 253 3.73 3.30 19.15
CA ASN A 253 2.41 2.71 19.47
C ASN A 253 1.61 2.32 18.23
N ARG A 254 2.27 1.71 17.27
CA ARG A 254 1.67 1.35 15.96
C ARG A 254 0.40 0.53 16.12
N PRO A 255 -0.75 1.06 15.66
CA PRO A 255 -2.03 0.39 15.83
C PRO A 255 -2.32 -0.62 14.73
N ILE A 256 -3.13 -1.63 15.06
CA ILE A 256 -3.77 -2.49 14.06
C ILE A 256 -4.73 -1.66 13.18
N LEU A 257 -5.47 -0.73 13.79
CA LEU A 257 -6.36 0.20 13.09
C LEU A 257 -5.94 1.66 13.40
N ASN A 258 -5.42 2.35 12.41
CA ASN A 258 -5.09 3.77 12.55
C ASN A 258 -6.36 4.62 12.57
N THR A 259 -6.42 5.57 13.50
CA THR A 259 -7.59 6.42 13.74
C THR A 259 -7.39 7.87 13.28
N ARG A 260 -6.30 8.18 12.57
CA ARG A 260 -6.05 9.53 12.04
C ARG A 260 -7.16 9.96 11.08
N ASP A 261 -7.71 11.16 11.27
CA ASP A 261 -8.81 11.70 10.46
C ASP A 261 -8.33 12.76 9.47
N GLU A 262 -7.58 12.32 8.48
CA GLU A 262 -7.12 13.13 7.34
C GLU A 262 -7.78 12.61 6.06
N PRO A 263 -8.97 13.10 5.69
CA PRO A 263 -9.77 12.49 4.62
C PRO A 263 -9.21 12.75 3.21
N HIS A 264 -8.39 13.79 3.01
CA HIS A 264 -7.94 14.26 1.69
C HIS A 264 -9.11 14.40 0.70
N ALA A 265 -10.27 14.82 1.23
CA ALA A 265 -11.55 14.93 0.57
C ALA A 265 -12.45 15.89 1.36
N ASP A 266 -13.69 16.12 0.91
CA ASP A 266 -14.69 16.84 1.69
C ASP A 266 -14.91 16.14 3.05
N ARG A 267 -14.30 16.69 4.10
CA ARG A 267 -14.33 16.13 5.45
C ARG A 267 -15.71 16.07 6.09
N THR A 268 -16.70 16.74 5.53
CA THR A 268 -18.09 16.64 6.00
C THR A 268 -18.79 15.38 5.51
N LYS A 269 -18.32 14.81 4.40
CA LYS A 269 -18.93 13.66 3.70
C LYS A 269 -18.13 12.39 3.84
N TYR A 270 -16.80 12.50 3.84
CA TYR A 270 -15.89 11.36 3.69
C TYR A 270 -14.87 11.27 4.82
N ARG A 271 -14.34 10.08 4.96
CA ARG A 271 -13.21 9.70 5.80
C ARG A 271 -12.23 8.90 4.96
N ARG A 272 -10.93 9.12 5.13
CA ARG A 272 -9.90 8.19 4.66
C ARG A 272 -9.69 7.12 5.72
N LEU A 273 -9.97 5.87 5.39
CA LEU A 273 -9.51 4.77 6.20
C LEU A 273 -8.06 4.47 5.80
N HIS A 274 -7.14 4.69 6.72
CA HIS A 274 -5.70 4.53 6.54
C HIS A 274 -5.25 3.29 7.33
N LEU A 275 -4.93 2.19 6.63
CA LEU A 275 -4.52 0.93 7.22
C LEU A 275 -3.01 0.76 7.10
N ILE A 276 -2.32 0.78 8.25
CA ILE A 276 -0.86 0.72 8.32
C ILE A 276 -0.31 -0.70 8.61
N ILE A 277 -1.19 -1.65 8.89
CA ILE A 277 -0.83 -3.04 9.23
C ILE A 277 -0.42 -3.88 8.01
N GLY A 278 -0.67 -3.42 6.79
CA GLY A 278 -0.43 -4.18 5.57
C GLY A 278 1.05 -4.44 5.30
N ASP A 279 1.37 -5.63 4.80
CA ASP A 279 2.71 -5.94 4.28
C ASP A 279 2.87 -5.45 2.84
N ALA A 280 4.11 -5.17 2.43
CA ALA A 280 4.51 -4.87 1.07
C ALA A 280 4.60 -6.17 0.25
N ASN A 281 3.60 -6.42 -0.58
CA ASN A 281 3.51 -7.62 -1.39
C ASN A 281 4.25 -7.45 -2.74
N MET A 282 5.03 -8.46 -3.13
CA MET A 282 5.58 -8.61 -4.47
C MET A 282 4.55 -9.28 -5.40
N CYS A 283 3.80 -10.26 -4.88
CA CYS A 283 2.77 -10.96 -5.64
C CYS A 283 1.54 -10.07 -5.88
N GLU A 284 1.23 -9.77 -7.15
CA GLU A 284 0.02 -9.03 -7.55
C GLU A 284 -1.27 -9.67 -7.01
N TYR A 285 -1.32 -11.00 -6.95
CA TYR A 285 -2.48 -11.72 -6.43
C TYR A 285 -2.70 -11.47 -4.93
N ALA A 286 -1.63 -11.47 -4.13
CA ALA A 286 -1.72 -11.15 -2.71
C ALA A 286 -2.19 -9.71 -2.49
N THR A 287 -1.65 -8.74 -3.28
CA THR A 287 -2.11 -7.35 -3.27
C THR A 287 -3.58 -7.24 -3.67
N ALA A 288 -4.02 -7.95 -4.72
CA ALA A 288 -5.43 -7.95 -5.16
C ALA A 288 -6.36 -8.51 -4.07
N LEU A 289 -5.97 -9.59 -3.39
CA LEU A 289 -6.74 -10.13 -2.27
C LEU A 289 -6.74 -9.17 -1.08
N LYS A 290 -5.60 -8.59 -0.71
CA LYS A 290 -5.49 -7.60 0.38
C LYS A 290 -6.51 -6.47 0.20
N ILE A 291 -6.49 -5.84 -0.95
CA ILE A 291 -7.33 -4.67 -1.23
C ILE A 291 -8.78 -5.08 -1.49
N GLY A 292 -8.99 -6.09 -2.34
CA GLY A 292 -10.32 -6.54 -2.73
C GLY A 292 -11.13 -7.07 -1.56
N THR A 293 -10.56 -7.94 -0.72
CA THR A 293 -11.28 -8.47 0.45
C THR A 293 -11.56 -7.39 1.49
N THR A 294 -10.63 -6.44 1.73
CA THR A 294 -10.86 -5.29 2.60
C THR A 294 -12.04 -4.44 2.09
N GLN A 295 -12.10 -4.19 0.77
CA GLN A 295 -13.21 -3.46 0.15
C GLN A 295 -14.56 -4.19 0.34
N LEU A 296 -14.59 -5.52 0.24
CA LEU A 296 -15.80 -6.30 0.51
C LEU A 296 -16.19 -6.24 2.00
N VAL A 297 -15.23 -6.28 2.92
CA VAL A 297 -15.50 -6.14 4.37
C VAL A 297 -16.05 -4.76 4.68
N LEU A 298 -15.55 -3.69 4.07
CA LEU A 298 -16.11 -2.35 4.22
C LEU A 298 -17.57 -2.28 3.73
N GLN A 299 -17.90 -2.96 2.63
CA GLN A 299 -19.28 -3.07 2.17
C GLN A 299 -20.18 -3.87 3.14
N LEU A 300 -19.66 -4.95 3.76
CA LEU A 300 -20.38 -5.67 4.81
C LEU A 300 -20.67 -4.79 6.01
N ILE A 301 -19.68 -3.98 6.45
CA ILE A 301 -19.85 -3.05 7.58
C ILE A 301 -20.92 -2.00 7.24
N ALA A 302 -20.87 -1.42 6.05
CA ALA A 302 -21.86 -0.46 5.57
C ALA A 302 -23.29 -1.03 5.57
N ARG A 303 -23.44 -2.33 5.30
CA ARG A 303 -24.70 -3.07 5.31
C ARG A 303 -25.06 -3.67 6.68
N GLN A 304 -24.23 -3.44 7.72
CA GLN A 304 -24.37 -4.05 9.05
C GLN A 304 -24.40 -5.59 9.00
N ALA A 305 -23.67 -6.17 8.07
CA ALA A 305 -23.62 -7.62 7.79
C ALA A 305 -22.25 -8.25 8.10
N ALA A 306 -21.31 -7.50 8.68
CA ALA A 306 -20.01 -8.01 9.11
C ALA A 306 -20.17 -9.06 10.25
N PRO A 307 -19.35 -10.12 10.28
CA PRO A 307 -19.39 -11.11 11.35
C PRO A 307 -19.16 -10.49 12.74
N ALA A 308 -19.94 -10.91 13.73
CA ALA A 308 -19.79 -10.49 15.13
C ALA A 308 -18.66 -11.28 15.81
N ILE A 309 -17.42 -10.92 15.52
CA ILE A 309 -16.22 -11.50 16.13
C ILE A 309 -15.58 -10.44 17.02
N GLU A 310 -15.38 -10.73 18.29
CA GLU A 310 -14.64 -9.86 19.19
C GLU A 310 -13.45 -10.64 19.77
N LEU A 311 -12.24 -10.17 19.50
CA LEU A 311 -11.00 -10.72 20.04
C LEU A 311 -10.71 -10.14 21.41
N ASP A 312 -10.18 -10.97 22.31
CA ASP A 312 -9.87 -10.58 23.70
C ASP A 312 -8.62 -9.67 23.72
N HIS A 313 -7.57 -10.08 23.02
CA HIS A 313 -6.28 -9.37 22.92
C HIS A 313 -5.81 -9.28 21.45
N PRO A 314 -6.29 -8.29 20.66
CA PRO A 314 -6.00 -8.22 19.22
C PRO A 314 -4.50 -8.12 18.89
N VAL A 315 -3.71 -7.35 19.67
CA VAL A 315 -2.25 -7.23 19.47
C VAL A 315 -1.53 -8.56 19.68
N THR A 316 -1.91 -9.30 20.71
CA THR A 316 -1.37 -10.66 20.91
C THR A 316 -1.82 -11.60 19.80
N ALA A 317 -3.08 -11.48 19.39
CA ALA A 317 -3.66 -12.31 18.35
C ALA A 317 -2.98 -12.14 17.00
N VAL A 318 -2.67 -10.90 16.58
CA VAL A 318 -1.98 -10.65 15.29
C VAL A 318 -0.61 -11.30 15.26
N LYS A 319 0.15 -11.23 16.36
CA LYS A 319 1.47 -11.88 16.48
C LYS A 319 1.35 -13.42 16.52
N GLN A 320 0.34 -13.97 17.19
CA GLN A 320 0.09 -15.42 17.23
C GLN A 320 -0.28 -15.97 15.84
N VAL A 321 -1.16 -15.28 15.11
CA VAL A 321 -1.54 -15.68 13.75
C VAL A 321 -0.32 -15.60 12.81
N SER A 322 0.53 -14.56 12.94
CA SER A 322 1.73 -14.40 12.11
C SER A 322 2.71 -15.57 12.28
N ARG A 323 2.91 -16.01 13.51
CA ARG A 323 3.93 -17.01 13.87
C ARG A 323 3.48 -18.46 13.65
N ASP A 324 2.30 -18.66 13.09
CA ASP A 324 1.72 -19.98 12.83
C ASP A 324 1.64 -20.30 11.34
N GLN A 325 2.69 -20.92 10.82
CA GLN A 325 2.75 -21.34 9.41
C GLN A 325 1.72 -22.44 9.07
N ASP A 326 1.27 -23.20 10.06
CA ASP A 326 0.31 -24.30 9.90
C ASP A 326 -1.15 -23.83 9.92
N LEU A 327 -1.39 -22.56 10.26
CA LEU A 327 -2.70 -21.92 10.36
C LEU A 327 -3.66 -22.59 11.37
N LYS A 328 -3.09 -23.22 12.43
CA LYS A 328 -3.81 -23.96 13.47
C LYS A 328 -3.86 -23.24 14.82
N ALA A 329 -3.00 -22.23 15.04
CA ALA A 329 -2.99 -21.48 16.29
C ALA A 329 -4.32 -20.77 16.49
N THR A 330 -4.85 -20.89 17.68
CA THR A 330 -6.13 -20.29 18.04
C THR A 330 -5.92 -19.03 18.86
N VAL A 331 -6.70 -18.01 18.57
CA VAL A 331 -6.78 -16.76 19.32
C VAL A 331 -8.06 -16.70 20.13
N ARG A 332 -8.04 -16.03 21.29
CA ARG A 332 -9.15 -15.99 22.21
C ARG A 332 -10.15 -14.90 21.83
N ARG A 333 -11.44 -15.25 21.88
CA ARG A 333 -12.57 -14.32 21.75
C ARG A 333 -13.05 -13.88 23.13
N LYS A 334 -13.63 -12.67 23.23
CA LYS A 334 -14.21 -12.15 24.47
C LYS A 334 -15.30 -13.05 25.08
N ASN A 335 -16.00 -13.85 24.25
CA ASN A 335 -16.98 -14.83 24.73
C ASN A 335 -16.36 -16.12 25.28
N GLY A 336 -15.04 -16.18 25.46
CA GLY A 336 -14.30 -17.31 26.00
C GLY A 336 -14.00 -18.46 25.01
N ARG A 337 -14.53 -18.41 23.77
CA ARG A 337 -14.22 -19.38 22.72
C ARG A 337 -12.91 -19.03 22.02
N SER A 338 -12.30 -20.02 21.42
CA SER A 338 -11.12 -19.83 20.55
C SER A 338 -11.49 -19.92 19.08
N ILE A 339 -10.68 -19.29 18.20
CA ILE A 339 -10.86 -19.27 16.76
C ILE A 339 -9.49 -19.14 16.08
N THR A 340 -9.27 -19.79 14.94
CA THR A 340 -8.03 -19.63 14.16
C THR A 340 -8.13 -18.41 13.22
N GLY A 341 -6.96 -17.91 12.75
CA GLY A 341 -6.92 -16.86 11.74
C GLY A 341 -7.64 -17.27 10.44
N LEU A 342 -7.52 -18.53 10.05
CA LEU A 342 -8.20 -19.08 8.87
C LEU A 342 -9.73 -19.08 9.05
N GLU A 343 -10.24 -19.55 10.19
CA GLU A 343 -11.69 -19.55 10.50
C GLU A 343 -12.28 -18.13 10.57
N ILE A 344 -11.49 -17.14 11.02
CA ILE A 344 -11.91 -15.73 10.94
C ILE A 344 -12.12 -15.34 9.47
N GLN A 345 -11.15 -15.60 8.61
CA GLN A 345 -11.26 -15.32 7.17
C GLN A 345 -12.45 -16.03 6.52
N GLU A 346 -12.71 -17.30 6.88
CA GLU A 346 -13.85 -18.07 6.37
C GLU A 346 -15.20 -17.45 6.78
N GLN A 347 -15.32 -16.92 8.00
CA GLN A 347 -16.55 -16.24 8.44
C GLN A 347 -16.79 -14.95 7.66
N TYR A 348 -15.75 -14.13 7.41
CA TYR A 348 -15.87 -12.93 6.57
C TYR A 348 -16.18 -13.28 5.12
N TYR A 349 -15.51 -14.29 4.55
CA TYR A 349 -15.82 -14.80 3.22
C TYR A 349 -17.29 -15.23 3.11
N THR A 350 -17.77 -16.04 4.05
CA THR A 350 -19.15 -16.54 4.05
C THR A 350 -20.18 -15.41 4.11
N ALA A 351 -19.92 -14.38 4.92
CA ALA A 351 -20.76 -13.20 4.98
C ALA A 351 -20.70 -12.42 3.65
N ALA A 352 -19.52 -12.25 3.06
CA ALA A 352 -19.34 -11.56 1.80
C ALA A 352 -20.02 -12.31 0.64
N GLU A 353 -19.85 -13.62 0.53
CA GLU A 353 -20.53 -14.45 -0.47
C GLU A 353 -22.06 -14.29 -0.36
N LYS A 354 -22.60 -14.37 0.86
CA LYS A 354 -24.05 -14.26 1.11
C LYS A 354 -24.64 -12.91 0.71
N HIS A 355 -23.92 -11.81 0.97
CA HIS A 355 -24.49 -10.46 0.87
C HIS A 355 -24.04 -9.68 -0.38
N LEU A 356 -22.96 -10.11 -1.03
CA LEU A 356 -22.31 -9.36 -2.11
C LEU A 356 -22.19 -10.12 -3.43
N ALA A 357 -22.36 -11.46 -3.46
CA ALA A 357 -22.28 -12.24 -4.69
C ALA A 357 -23.27 -11.73 -5.74
N GLY A 358 -22.83 -11.65 -7.00
CA GLY A 358 -23.63 -11.15 -8.11
C GLY A 358 -23.77 -9.63 -8.16
N SER A 359 -23.07 -8.87 -7.29
CA SER A 359 -23.14 -7.41 -7.31
C SER A 359 -22.46 -6.82 -8.55
N ASP A 360 -21.30 -7.33 -8.89
CA ASP A 360 -20.51 -6.96 -10.07
C ASP A 360 -19.39 -7.99 -10.32
N PRO A 361 -18.82 -8.04 -11.55
CA PRO A 361 -17.83 -9.05 -11.92
C PRO A 361 -16.53 -9.01 -11.08
N GLU A 362 -16.06 -7.85 -10.61
CA GLU A 362 -14.87 -7.76 -9.77
C GLU A 362 -15.14 -8.31 -8.37
N THR A 363 -16.31 -8.02 -7.78
CA THR A 363 -16.76 -8.64 -6.54
C THR A 363 -16.81 -10.16 -6.67
N ASP A 364 -17.39 -10.69 -7.75
CA ASP A 364 -17.48 -12.13 -7.98
C ASP A 364 -16.10 -12.77 -8.20
N TRP A 365 -15.17 -12.05 -8.86
CA TRP A 365 -13.78 -12.48 -8.97
C TRP A 365 -13.10 -12.55 -7.59
N ILE A 366 -13.21 -11.50 -6.77
CA ILE A 366 -12.64 -11.47 -5.43
C ILE A 366 -13.18 -12.62 -4.58
N LEU A 367 -14.49 -12.84 -4.57
CA LEU A 367 -15.14 -13.92 -3.82
C LEU A 367 -14.64 -15.30 -4.28
N ARG A 368 -14.54 -15.54 -5.57
CA ARG A 368 -14.03 -16.79 -6.13
C ARG A 368 -12.58 -17.05 -5.72
N GLU A 369 -11.72 -16.04 -5.85
CA GLU A 369 -10.29 -16.18 -5.54
C GLU A 369 -10.05 -16.27 -4.02
N TRP A 370 -10.80 -15.52 -3.21
CA TRP A 370 -10.74 -15.64 -1.75
C TRP A 370 -11.12 -17.05 -1.29
N LYS A 371 -12.23 -17.59 -1.79
CA LYS A 371 -12.64 -18.99 -1.54
C LYS A 371 -11.56 -19.99 -1.93
N ALA A 372 -11.05 -19.86 -3.14
CA ALA A 372 -10.04 -20.78 -3.66
C ALA A 372 -8.76 -20.74 -2.81
N THR A 373 -8.33 -19.54 -2.41
CA THR A 373 -7.16 -19.35 -1.53
C THR A 373 -7.36 -20.04 -0.17
N LEU A 374 -8.50 -19.81 0.50
CA LEU A 374 -8.79 -20.46 1.80
C LEU A 374 -8.83 -21.98 1.67
N GLN A 375 -9.40 -22.50 0.58
CA GLN A 375 -9.42 -23.94 0.32
C GLN A 375 -8.03 -24.54 0.09
N TRP A 376 -7.13 -23.84 -0.64
CA TRP A 376 -5.77 -24.31 -0.87
C TRP A 376 -4.91 -24.21 0.39
N LEU A 377 -5.07 -23.15 1.18
CA LEU A 377 -4.40 -23.03 2.49
C LEU A 377 -4.75 -24.18 3.42
N THR A 378 -5.98 -24.69 3.36
CA THR A 378 -6.44 -25.81 4.17
C THR A 378 -5.94 -27.16 3.66
N ARG A 379 -5.89 -27.36 2.32
CA ARG A 379 -5.64 -28.68 1.71
C ARG A 379 -4.19 -28.89 1.32
N ASP A 380 -3.62 -27.92 0.62
CA ASP A 380 -2.27 -27.98 0.05
C ASP A 380 -1.80 -26.57 -0.29
N ARG A 381 -1.16 -25.90 0.66
CA ARG A 381 -0.64 -24.53 0.46
C ARG A 381 0.39 -24.44 -0.67
N GLY A 382 1.03 -25.53 -1.05
CA GLY A 382 1.99 -25.58 -2.17
C GLY A 382 1.40 -25.12 -3.51
N GLN A 383 0.06 -25.22 -3.67
CA GLN A 383 -0.66 -24.72 -4.85
C GLN A 383 -0.70 -23.17 -4.93
N LEU A 384 -0.28 -22.49 -3.89
CA LEU A 384 -0.22 -21.02 -3.81
C LEU A 384 1.19 -20.45 -4.00
N VAL A 385 2.19 -21.29 -4.33
CA VAL A 385 3.51 -20.84 -4.75
C VAL A 385 3.38 -20.03 -6.03
N GLY A 386 3.94 -18.83 -6.06
CA GLY A 386 3.77 -17.86 -7.15
C GLY A 386 2.47 -17.03 -7.09
N TRP A 387 1.66 -17.22 -6.02
CA TRP A 387 0.40 -16.52 -5.83
C TRP A 387 0.39 -15.70 -4.52
N LEU A 388 0.85 -16.28 -3.40
CA LEU A 388 0.98 -15.59 -2.12
C LEU A 388 2.45 -15.45 -1.74
N ASP A 389 2.87 -14.28 -1.31
CA ASP A 389 4.27 -13.99 -0.97
C ASP A 389 4.78 -14.89 0.15
N TRP A 390 4.07 -15.00 1.28
CA TRP A 390 4.56 -15.81 2.39
C TRP A 390 4.69 -17.30 2.04
N VAL A 391 3.83 -17.82 1.17
CA VAL A 391 3.92 -19.22 0.71
C VAL A 391 5.08 -19.39 -0.27
N THR A 392 5.22 -18.45 -1.20
CA THR A 392 6.28 -18.47 -2.23
C THR A 392 7.67 -18.34 -1.60
N LYS A 393 7.81 -17.39 -0.68
CA LYS A 393 9.07 -17.16 0.04
C LYS A 393 9.43 -18.35 0.92
N LEU A 394 8.46 -18.90 1.68
CA LEU A 394 8.69 -20.09 2.49
C LEU A 394 9.17 -21.28 1.63
N TRP A 395 8.49 -21.54 0.50
CA TRP A 395 8.91 -22.57 -0.45
C TRP A 395 10.33 -22.34 -0.97
N LEU A 396 10.70 -21.10 -1.27
CA LEU A 396 12.03 -20.73 -1.74
C LEU A 396 13.08 -21.00 -0.65
N LEU A 397 12.84 -20.53 0.57
CA LEU A 397 13.75 -20.72 1.70
C LEU A 397 13.88 -22.21 2.10
N GLU A 398 12.78 -22.98 2.12
CA GLU A 398 12.80 -24.44 2.33
C GLU A 398 13.66 -25.15 1.27
N THR A 399 13.67 -24.61 0.03
CA THR A 399 14.50 -25.16 -1.05
C THR A 399 15.97 -24.91 -0.77
N PHE A 400 16.37 -23.69 -0.39
CA PHE A 400 17.76 -23.37 -0.02
C PHE A 400 18.23 -24.18 1.20
N VAL A 401 17.42 -24.23 2.26
CA VAL A 401 17.71 -25.04 3.46
C VAL A 401 18.03 -26.48 3.10
N ARG A 402 17.25 -27.08 2.20
CA ARG A 402 17.42 -28.47 1.78
C ARG A 402 18.65 -28.68 0.87
N GLU A 403 18.86 -27.80 -0.10
CA GLU A 403 19.91 -27.95 -1.11
C GLU A 403 21.29 -27.62 -0.56
N GLU A 404 21.38 -26.56 0.25
CA GLU A 404 22.63 -26.09 0.87
C GLU A 404 22.87 -26.71 2.27
N ARG A 405 21.91 -27.49 2.80
CA ARG A 405 21.96 -28.13 4.13
C ARG A 405 22.14 -27.15 5.28
N LEU A 406 21.42 -26.03 5.21
CA LEU A 406 21.46 -24.97 6.22
C LEU A 406 20.58 -25.29 7.43
N GLY A 407 20.88 -24.69 8.59
CA GLY A 407 19.93 -24.53 9.69
C GLY A 407 18.97 -23.38 9.41
N TRP A 408 17.79 -23.42 10.01
CA TRP A 408 16.83 -22.31 9.91
C TRP A 408 17.30 -21.03 10.59
N ASP A 409 18.32 -21.10 11.43
CA ASP A 409 18.97 -20.00 12.11
C ASP A 409 20.18 -19.43 11.36
N ASP A 410 20.46 -19.95 10.16
CA ASP A 410 21.55 -19.46 9.33
C ASP A 410 21.28 -18.01 8.87
N PRO A 411 22.21 -17.06 9.11
CA PRO A 411 22.07 -15.67 8.71
C PRO A 411 21.81 -15.44 7.22
N TRP A 412 22.26 -16.36 6.37
CA TRP A 412 22.05 -16.26 4.93
C TRP A 412 20.56 -16.30 4.55
N LEU A 413 19.73 -17.00 5.34
CA LEU A 413 18.28 -17.01 5.09
C LEU A 413 17.62 -15.65 5.28
N ALA A 414 18.11 -14.81 6.19
CA ALA A 414 17.64 -13.43 6.35
C ALA A 414 18.03 -12.58 5.13
N SER A 415 19.24 -12.79 4.58
CA SER A 415 19.65 -12.12 3.33
C SER A 415 18.80 -12.55 2.14
N LEU A 416 18.46 -13.85 2.01
CA LEU A 416 17.57 -14.34 0.96
C LEU A 416 16.13 -13.80 1.12
N ASP A 417 15.66 -13.64 2.36
CA ASP A 417 14.38 -12.97 2.64
C ASP A 417 14.39 -11.53 2.12
N LEU A 418 15.45 -10.79 2.39
CA LEU A 418 15.61 -9.41 1.90
C LEU A 418 15.67 -9.39 0.36
N GLU A 419 16.51 -10.25 -0.26
CA GLU A 419 16.65 -10.31 -1.71
C GLU A 419 15.38 -10.77 -2.45
N TYR A 420 14.45 -11.44 -1.77
CA TYR A 420 13.12 -11.69 -2.33
C TYR A 420 12.39 -10.40 -2.69
N HIS A 421 12.62 -9.34 -1.95
CA HIS A 421 11.99 -8.03 -2.10
C HIS A 421 12.83 -7.00 -2.88
N ASN A 422 14.02 -7.36 -3.36
CA ASN A 422 14.86 -6.48 -4.16
C ASN A 422 14.15 -6.13 -5.47
N VAL A 423 13.96 -4.83 -5.74
CA VAL A 423 13.25 -4.36 -6.95
C VAL A 423 14.14 -4.25 -8.18
N ASN A 424 15.43 -4.60 -8.05
CA ASN A 424 16.34 -4.72 -9.18
C ASN A 424 16.07 -6.03 -9.94
N PRO A 425 15.65 -6.00 -11.22
CA PRO A 425 15.30 -7.19 -11.98
C PRO A 425 16.49 -8.16 -12.21
N GLU A 426 17.74 -7.70 -12.06
CA GLU A 426 18.92 -8.54 -12.20
C GLU A 426 19.27 -9.30 -10.91
N GLN A 427 18.73 -8.89 -9.76
CA GLN A 427 19.10 -9.42 -8.43
C GLN A 427 17.90 -9.99 -7.66
N GLY A 428 16.73 -9.36 -7.77
CA GLY A 428 15.54 -9.70 -6.98
C GLY A 428 15.07 -11.14 -7.24
N LEU A 429 14.99 -11.92 -6.16
CA LEU A 429 14.60 -13.34 -6.26
C LEU A 429 13.15 -13.50 -6.74
N TYR A 430 12.23 -12.64 -6.28
CA TYR A 430 10.84 -12.65 -6.79
C TYR A 430 10.80 -12.32 -8.28
N LEU A 431 11.55 -11.30 -8.71
CA LEU A 431 11.59 -10.88 -10.12
C LEU A 431 12.23 -11.94 -11.01
N GLY A 432 13.19 -12.73 -10.49
CA GLY A 432 13.70 -13.93 -11.15
C GLY A 432 12.63 -15.00 -11.35
N LEU A 433 11.78 -15.26 -10.33
CA LEU A 433 10.63 -16.17 -10.48
C LEU A 433 9.60 -15.64 -11.47
N GLU A 434 9.41 -14.33 -11.54
CA GLU A 434 8.53 -13.68 -12.51
C GLU A 434 9.05 -13.86 -13.94
N ALA A 435 10.33 -13.60 -14.18
CA ALA A 435 10.98 -13.80 -15.47
C ALA A 435 10.90 -15.26 -15.95
N ASP A 436 10.96 -16.22 -15.02
CA ASP A 436 10.77 -17.64 -15.28
C ASP A 436 9.30 -18.06 -15.50
N GLY A 437 8.35 -17.14 -15.42
CA GLY A 437 6.91 -17.42 -15.54
C GLY A 437 6.33 -18.25 -14.39
N LYS A 438 6.95 -18.21 -13.20
CA LYS A 438 6.55 -18.99 -12.00
C LYS A 438 5.60 -18.24 -11.07
N VAL A 439 5.28 -16.97 -11.36
CA VAL A 439 4.36 -16.16 -10.56
C VAL A 439 3.14 -15.74 -11.38
N TRP A 440 2.03 -15.57 -10.71
CA TRP A 440 0.81 -15.08 -11.35
C TRP A 440 0.84 -13.56 -11.48
N ARG A 441 0.38 -13.05 -12.63
CA ARG A 441 0.22 -11.63 -12.91
C ARG A 441 -1.19 -11.33 -13.42
N MET A 442 -1.77 -10.24 -12.94
CA MET A 442 -3.00 -9.65 -13.48
C MET A 442 -2.67 -8.58 -14.54
N THR A 443 -1.53 -7.91 -14.38
CA THR A 443 -1.09 -6.83 -15.28
C THR A 443 -0.13 -7.35 -16.33
N THR A 444 -0.12 -6.69 -17.49
CA THR A 444 0.91 -6.86 -18.52
C THR A 444 1.96 -5.74 -18.40
N ASP A 445 3.13 -5.90 -19.03
CA ASP A 445 4.11 -4.81 -19.08
C ASP A 445 3.55 -3.56 -19.77
N ALA A 446 2.70 -3.72 -20.77
CA ALA A 446 2.02 -2.59 -21.40
C ALA A 446 1.06 -1.86 -20.44
N ASP A 447 0.34 -2.59 -19.56
CA ASP A 447 -0.49 -1.97 -18.51
C ASP A 447 0.37 -1.13 -17.56
N VAL A 448 1.53 -1.68 -17.15
CA VAL A 448 2.46 -1.00 -16.23
C VAL A 448 3.10 0.22 -16.89
N ASP A 449 3.53 0.12 -18.14
CA ASP A 449 4.10 1.26 -18.90
C ASP A 449 3.07 2.37 -19.09
N ALA A 450 1.80 2.03 -19.36
CA ALA A 450 0.71 2.99 -19.43
C ALA A 450 0.48 3.67 -18.06
N ALA A 451 0.51 2.90 -16.95
CA ALA A 451 0.35 3.40 -15.60
C ALA A 451 1.52 4.28 -15.13
N MET A 452 2.72 4.13 -15.69
CA MET A 452 3.83 5.07 -15.46
C MET A 452 3.58 6.44 -16.11
N ALA A 453 2.87 6.47 -17.23
CA ALA A 453 2.65 7.68 -18.02
C ALA A 453 1.37 8.43 -17.62
N GLU A 454 0.30 7.72 -17.31
CA GLU A 454 -1.02 8.30 -17.05
C GLU A 454 -1.72 7.64 -15.86
N GLY A 455 -2.48 8.43 -15.08
CA GLY A 455 -3.35 7.93 -14.01
C GLY A 455 -4.71 7.46 -14.53
N PRO A 456 -5.51 6.78 -13.69
CA PRO A 456 -6.84 6.32 -14.06
C PRO A 456 -7.74 7.50 -14.46
N ARG A 457 -8.28 7.48 -15.68
CA ARG A 457 -8.96 8.64 -16.30
C ARG A 457 -10.30 9.01 -15.67
N ASP A 458 -10.81 8.19 -14.79
CA ASP A 458 -12.07 8.37 -14.08
C ASP A 458 -11.88 8.71 -12.59
N THR A 459 -10.65 9.10 -12.21
CA THR A 459 -10.29 9.51 -10.85
C THR A 459 -9.59 10.86 -10.81
N ARG A 460 -9.59 11.49 -9.63
CA ARG A 460 -8.84 12.72 -9.38
C ARG A 460 -7.35 12.55 -9.65
N GLY A 461 -6.80 11.36 -9.43
CA GLY A 461 -5.41 11.02 -9.74
C GLY A 461 -5.09 11.23 -11.22
N GLY A 462 -5.96 10.75 -12.11
CA GLY A 462 -5.82 10.97 -13.55
C GLY A 462 -5.89 12.45 -13.94
N LEU A 463 -6.81 13.20 -13.31
CA LEU A 463 -6.94 14.65 -13.52
C LEU A 463 -5.70 15.41 -12.99
N ARG A 464 -5.18 15.03 -11.82
CA ARG A 464 -3.93 15.56 -11.24
C ARG A 464 -2.76 15.37 -12.18
N GLY A 465 -2.58 14.14 -12.68
CA GLY A 465 -1.54 13.80 -13.65
C GLY A 465 -1.69 14.56 -14.98
N LEU A 466 -2.91 14.73 -15.46
CA LEU A 466 -3.20 15.55 -16.65
C LEU A 466 -2.73 17.00 -16.47
N CYS A 467 -3.01 17.61 -15.31
CA CYS A 467 -2.56 18.97 -15.01
C CYS A 467 -1.03 19.05 -14.97
N VAL A 468 -0.36 18.07 -14.39
CA VAL A 468 1.12 17.99 -14.36
C VAL A 468 1.71 17.90 -15.76
N ARG A 469 1.11 17.09 -16.65
CA ARG A 469 1.60 16.94 -18.04
C ARG A 469 1.38 18.19 -18.89
N ARG A 470 0.22 18.86 -18.72
CA ARG A 470 -0.16 19.96 -19.60
C ARG A 470 0.30 21.34 -19.14
N PHE A 471 0.38 21.55 -17.83
CA PHE A 471 0.58 22.88 -17.25
C PHE A 471 1.67 22.89 -16.16
N PRO A 472 2.82 22.19 -16.35
CA PRO A 472 3.80 22.01 -15.27
C PRO A 472 4.27 23.35 -14.67
N ASP A 473 4.54 24.37 -15.51
CA ASP A 473 5.07 25.67 -15.08
C ASP A 473 4.00 26.59 -14.49
N GLN A 474 2.72 26.22 -14.60
CA GLN A 474 1.60 27.02 -14.11
C GLN A 474 1.00 26.48 -12.81
N ILE A 475 1.47 25.34 -12.31
CA ILE A 475 1.07 24.81 -11.01
C ILE A 475 1.88 25.52 -9.92
N LYS A 476 1.17 26.22 -9.02
CA LYS A 476 1.75 26.88 -7.86
C LYS A 476 1.93 25.93 -6.69
N SER A 477 0.86 25.20 -6.31
CA SER A 477 0.88 24.18 -5.28
C SER A 477 -0.20 23.13 -5.53
N MET A 478 -0.05 21.96 -4.89
CA MET A 478 -0.92 20.81 -5.09
C MET A 478 -1.11 20.06 -3.78
N GLN A 479 -2.31 19.51 -3.61
CA GLN A 479 -2.69 18.53 -2.57
C GLN A 479 -3.50 17.41 -3.23
N TRP A 480 -3.91 16.42 -2.46
CA TRP A 480 -4.76 15.35 -2.97
C TRP A 480 -6.11 15.85 -3.52
N GLU A 481 -6.71 16.83 -2.84
CA GLU A 481 -8.03 17.39 -3.16
C GLU A 481 -8.00 18.77 -3.82
N ARG A 482 -6.81 19.34 -4.09
CA ARG A 482 -6.72 20.72 -4.59
C ARG A 482 -5.49 20.95 -5.45
N ILE A 483 -5.67 21.73 -6.53
CA ILE A 483 -4.57 22.25 -7.35
C ILE A 483 -4.71 23.78 -7.43
N GLN A 484 -3.66 24.49 -7.04
CA GLN A 484 -3.55 25.93 -7.22
C GLN A 484 -2.69 26.26 -8.44
N PHE A 485 -3.21 27.13 -9.31
CA PHE A 485 -2.49 27.57 -10.48
C PHE A 485 -1.99 29.01 -10.32
N SER A 486 -0.82 29.29 -10.92
CA SER A 486 -0.26 30.64 -11.06
C SER A 486 -1.03 31.41 -12.13
N GLY A 487 -1.22 32.72 -11.93
CA GLY A 487 -1.81 33.60 -12.95
C GLY A 487 -2.84 34.57 -12.38
N GLY A 488 -2.64 35.88 -12.63
CA GLY A 488 -3.48 36.98 -12.15
C GLY A 488 -3.22 37.39 -10.70
N LEU A 489 -4.06 38.33 -10.21
CA LEU A 489 -3.93 38.90 -8.86
C LEU A 489 -4.38 37.96 -7.73
N LEU A 490 -5.15 36.91 -8.06
CA LEU A 490 -5.63 35.90 -7.10
C LEU A 490 -5.29 34.50 -7.59
N PRO A 491 -4.90 33.57 -6.69
CA PRO A 491 -4.75 32.17 -7.01
C PRO A 491 -6.06 31.60 -7.57
N ARG A 492 -5.95 30.78 -8.61
CA ARG A 492 -7.08 30.05 -9.18
C ARG A 492 -6.93 28.59 -8.78
N THR A 493 -7.99 28.04 -8.19
CA THR A 493 -7.96 26.71 -7.56
C THR A 493 -8.95 25.78 -8.25
N LEU A 494 -8.49 24.58 -8.56
CA LEU A 494 -9.33 23.43 -8.87
C LEU A 494 -9.58 22.67 -7.57
N GLU A 495 -10.81 22.73 -7.07
CA GLU A 495 -11.26 21.97 -5.90
C GLU A 495 -11.78 20.60 -6.35
N MET A 496 -11.24 19.54 -5.75
CA MET A 496 -11.54 18.14 -6.08
C MET A 496 -11.99 17.33 -4.85
N GLY A 497 -12.23 18.00 -3.70
CA GLY A 497 -12.56 17.34 -2.43
C GLY A 497 -13.82 16.48 -2.47
N ASP A 498 -14.72 16.74 -3.42
CA ASP A 498 -15.97 15.99 -3.65
C ASP A 498 -16.09 15.51 -5.12
N LEU A 499 -15.02 15.57 -5.88
CA LEU A 499 -15.02 15.21 -7.29
C LEU A 499 -14.70 13.71 -7.45
N PHE A 500 -15.71 12.87 -7.24
CA PHE A 500 -15.56 11.41 -7.26
C PHE A 500 -16.41 10.70 -8.32
N GLU A 501 -17.49 11.31 -8.83
CA GLU A 501 -18.30 10.69 -9.86
C GLU A 501 -17.53 10.59 -11.20
N PRO A 502 -17.40 9.41 -11.81
CA PRO A 502 -16.60 9.23 -13.03
C PRO A 502 -16.99 10.14 -14.18
N SER A 503 -18.28 10.44 -14.33
CA SER A 503 -18.79 11.34 -15.36
C SER A 503 -18.34 12.78 -15.13
N GLU A 504 -18.34 13.25 -13.87
CA GLU A 504 -17.89 14.61 -13.51
C GLU A 504 -16.38 14.74 -13.66
N VAL A 505 -15.61 13.74 -13.22
CA VAL A 505 -14.15 13.70 -13.40
C VAL A 505 -13.80 13.77 -14.88
N LYS A 506 -14.45 12.97 -15.74
CA LYS A 506 -14.22 12.99 -17.19
C LYS A 506 -14.60 14.31 -17.83
N ALA A 507 -15.71 14.94 -17.41
CA ALA A 507 -16.11 16.25 -17.90
C ALA A 507 -15.10 17.33 -17.49
N CYS A 508 -14.61 17.29 -16.24
CA CYS A 508 -13.54 18.20 -15.79
C CYS A 508 -12.24 17.96 -16.58
N ALA A 509 -11.83 16.72 -16.75
CA ALA A 509 -10.62 16.37 -17.53
C ALA A 509 -10.72 16.87 -18.97
N ALA A 510 -11.85 16.71 -19.65
CA ALA A 510 -12.06 17.19 -21.01
C ALA A 510 -11.88 18.72 -21.14
N ALA A 511 -12.32 19.50 -20.11
CA ALA A 511 -12.07 20.94 -20.07
C ALA A 511 -10.57 21.25 -19.98
N PHE A 512 -9.81 20.48 -19.17
CA PHE A 512 -8.37 20.65 -19.04
C PHE A 512 -7.59 20.10 -20.25
N GLU A 513 -8.07 19.07 -20.95
CA GLU A 513 -7.43 18.51 -22.14
C GLU A 513 -7.44 19.49 -23.32
N THR A 514 -8.51 20.29 -23.49
CA THR A 514 -8.69 21.15 -24.65
C THR A 514 -8.25 22.60 -24.45
N ALA A 515 -8.17 23.06 -23.18
CA ALA A 515 -7.88 24.47 -22.88
C ALA A 515 -6.43 24.86 -23.22
N ALA A 516 -6.24 26.13 -23.59
CA ALA A 516 -4.92 26.71 -23.82
C ALA A 516 -4.19 27.06 -22.51
N SER A 517 -4.95 27.30 -21.43
CA SER A 517 -4.41 27.62 -20.10
C SER A 517 -5.27 26.98 -18.99
N PRO A 518 -4.73 26.82 -17.76
CA PRO A 518 -5.54 26.36 -16.61
C PRO A 518 -6.73 27.31 -16.33
N MET A 519 -6.58 28.59 -16.61
CA MET A 519 -7.64 29.59 -16.40
C MET A 519 -8.81 29.37 -17.36
N ASP A 520 -8.54 29.03 -18.61
CA ASP A 520 -9.58 28.73 -19.58
C ASP A 520 -10.27 27.42 -19.24
N ALA A 521 -9.50 26.41 -18.78
CA ALA A 521 -10.04 25.15 -18.28
C ALA A 521 -11.00 25.34 -17.09
N LEU A 522 -10.58 26.11 -16.08
CA LEU A 522 -11.41 26.42 -14.91
C LEU A 522 -12.69 27.17 -15.28
N LYS A 523 -12.62 28.13 -16.21
CA LYS A 523 -13.81 28.83 -16.72
C LYS A 523 -14.77 27.87 -17.42
N ALA A 524 -14.26 27.04 -18.31
CA ALA A 524 -15.05 26.06 -19.05
C ALA A 524 -15.74 25.07 -18.09
N TRP A 525 -15.01 24.57 -17.10
CA TRP A 525 -15.53 23.66 -16.07
C TRP A 525 -16.63 24.29 -15.22
N ASN A 526 -16.42 25.52 -14.70
CA ASN A 526 -17.37 26.21 -13.85
C ASN A 526 -18.65 26.60 -14.60
N ASN A 527 -18.53 27.09 -15.85
CA ASN A 527 -19.68 27.40 -16.70
C ASN A 527 -20.50 26.13 -17.01
N GLY A 528 -19.84 24.97 -17.17
CA GLY A 528 -20.50 23.68 -17.35
C GLY A 528 -21.31 23.24 -16.13
N LYS A 529 -20.83 23.53 -14.91
CA LYS A 529 -21.56 23.25 -13.66
C LYS A 529 -22.81 24.11 -13.50
N GLU A 530 -22.70 25.41 -13.77
CA GLU A 530 -23.83 26.34 -13.66
C GLU A 530 -24.96 26.04 -14.65
N SER A 531 -24.65 25.43 -15.80
CA SER A 531 -25.66 25.01 -16.80
C SER A 531 -26.38 23.71 -16.47
N GLN A 532 -25.89 22.95 -15.49
CA GLN A 532 -26.47 21.66 -15.05
C GLN A 532 -27.20 21.74 -13.70
N SER A 533 -27.03 22.83 -12.95
CA SER A 533 -27.76 23.15 -11.71
C SER A 533 -29.04 23.93 -12.03
#